data_59d2b030072918ff42c786d28b8fc6b5
#
_entry.id   59d2b030072918ff42c786d28b8fc6b5
#
_cell.length_a   1.000
_cell.length_b   1.000
_cell.length_c   1.000
_cell.angle_alpha   90.00
_cell.angle_beta   90.00
_cell.angle_gamma   90.00
#
_symmetry.space_group_name_H-M   'P 1'
#
loop_
_entity.id
_entity.type
_entity.pdbx_description
1 polymer ?
#
loop_
_entity_poly.entity_id
_entity_poly.type
_entity_poly.pdbx_seq_one_letter_code
_entity_poly.pdbx_strand_id
1 'polypeptide(L)'
;MPVYAALDVSKASTQVHVVDETGTCLWRGKSLTHPEALAETLAPFANDLVKVGLETCCLSTWLGHELRGRGLPVVCMDARQAHAALSVTMNKTDANDARGLAHLLRAGLYREVRLKGWDDVRLWTLIHARRALLRAQIDVANALRGALRTQG
;
A
#
# COMPACT_ATOMS: atom_id res chain seq x y z
N MET A 1 10.39 -11.87 -21.41
CA MET A 1 10.82 -12.56 -20.16
C MET A 1 9.95 -12.08 -19.01
N PRO A 2 9.32 -12.95 -18.22
CA PRO A 2 8.40 -12.49 -17.17
C PRO A 2 9.06 -11.56 -16.16
N VAL A 3 8.46 -10.39 -15.92
CA VAL A 3 8.96 -9.35 -15.02
C VAL A 3 7.94 -9.09 -13.91
N TYR A 4 8.44 -8.86 -12.72
CA TYR A 4 7.66 -8.59 -11.52
C TYR A 4 8.15 -7.31 -10.88
N ALA A 5 7.24 -6.39 -10.57
CA ALA A 5 7.56 -5.15 -9.89
C ALA A 5 6.86 -5.08 -8.53
N ALA A 6 7.54 -4.63 -7.50
CA ALA A 6 6.95 -4.36 -6.20
C ALA A 6 7.07 -2.88 -5.84
N LEU A 7 6.01 -2.37 -5.24
CA LEU A 7 5.86 -1.00 -4.80
C LEU A 7 5.73 -0.98 -3.27
N ASP A 8 6.74 -0.49 -2.58
CA ASP A 8 6.64 -0.14 -1.17
C ASP A 8 6.22 1.33 -1.06
N VAL A 9 4.95 1.52 -0.73
CA VAL A 9 4.24 2.80 -0.88
C VAL A 9 4.33 3.62 0.39
N SER A 10 4.99 4.77 0.32
CA SER A 10 4.95 5.82 1.33
C SER A 10 4.19 7.05 0.81
N LYS A 11 3.89 8.02 1.68
CA LYS A 11 3.05 9.18 1.34
C LYS A 11 3.61 10.03 0.19
N ALA A 12 4.90 10.31 0.19
CA ALA A 12 5.54 11.19 -0.78
C ALA A 12 6.29 10.46 -1.89
N SER A 13 6.89 9.32 -1.55
CA SER A 13 7.68 8.53 -2.49
C SER A 13 7.45 7.05 -2.29
N THR A 14 7.53 6.30 -3.37
CA THR A 14 7.39 4.85 -3.41
C THR A 14 8.72 4.24 -3.81
N GLN A 15 9.20 3.26 -3.03
CA GLN A 15 10.31 2.43 -3.45
C GLN A 15 9.80 1.41 -4.48
N VAL A 16 10.51 1.30 -5.58
CA VAL A 16 10.17 0.37 -6.65
C VAL A 16 11.31 -0.62 -6.83
N HIS A 17 10.99 -1.89 -6.89
CA HIS A 17 11.95 -2.95 -7.15
C HIS A 17 11.41 -3.86 -8.24
N VAL A 18 12.17 -4.02 -9.31
CA VAL A 18 11.80 -4.81 -10.49
C VAL A 18 12.74 -5.99 -10.62
N VAL A 19 12.19 -7.20 -10.73
CA VAL A 19 12.95 -8.44 -10.88
C VAL A 19 12.43 -9.25 -12.05
N ASP A 20 13.31 -10.07 -12.62
CA ASP A 20 12.96 -11.08 -13.60
C ASP A 20 12.42 -12.37 -12.96
N GLU A 21 12.12 -13.37 -13.76
CA GLU A 21 11.65 -14.69 -13.31
C GLU A 21 12.66 -15.45 -12.44
N THR A 22 13.96 -15.14 -12.54
CA THR A 22 15.01 -15.73 -11.71
C THR A 22 15.17 -15.02 -10.36
N GLY A 23 14.61 -13.81 -10.23
CA GLY A 23 14.76 -12.94 -9.08
C GLY A 23 15.94 -11.99 -9.18
N THR A 24 16.57 -11.90 -10.38
CA THR A 24 17.62 -10.93 -10.66
C THR A 24 17.02 -9.53 -10.73
N CYS A 25 17.64 -8.58 -10.04
CA CYS A 25 17.19 -7.19 -10.05
C CYS A 25 17.46 -6.55 -11.41
N LEU A 26 16.39 -6.15 -12.09
CA LEU A 26 16.46 -5.40 -13.34
C LEU A 26 16.49 -3.89 -13.08
N TRP A 27 15.78 -3.44 -12.07
CA TRP A 27 15.75 -2.02 -11.68
C TRP A 27 15.36 -1.86 -10.22
N ARG A 28 15.91 -0.85 -9.57
CA ARG A 28 15.50 -0.41 -8.22
C ARG A 28 15.69 1.10 -8.08
N GLY A 29 14.77 1.73 -7.40
CA GLY A 29 14.85 3.17 -7.16
C GLY A 29 13.64 3.72 -6.45
N LYS A 30 13.56 5.04 -6.40
CA LYS A 30 12.42 5.78 -5.87
C LYS A 30 11.69 6.48 -7.01
N SER A 31 10.36 6.49 -6.89
CA SER A 31 9.47 7.31 -7.71
C SER A 31 8.60 8.16 -6.80
N LEU A 32 8.03 9.24 -7.29
CA LEU A 32 6.96 9.94 -6.58
C LEU A 32 5.77 9.00 -6.42
N THR A 33 5.06 9.10 -5.29
CA THR A 33 3.82 8.35 -5.07
C THR A 33 2.68 9.01 -5.85
N HIS A 34 2.81 8.96 -7.16
CA HIS A 34 1.86 9.47 -8.12
C HIS A 34 1.69 8.46 -9.26
N PRO A 35 0.44 8.16 -9.71
CA PRO A 35 0.19 7.11 -10.70
C PRO A 35 0.96 7.28 -12.00
N GLU A 36 1.08 8.52 -12.50
CA GLU A 36 1.83 8.82 -13.72
C GLU A 36 3.32 8.51 -13.57
N ALA A 37 3.95 9.01 -12.50
CA ALA A 37 5.36 8.82 -12.26
C ALA A 37 5.72 7.32 -12.07
N LEU A 38 4.84 6.57 -11.42
CA LEU A 38 5.01 5.12 -11.27
C LEU A 38 4.81 4.39 -12.59
N ALA A 39 3.84 4.79 -13.40
CA ALA A 39 3.62 4.22 -14.74
C ALA A 39 4.82 4.50 -15.66
N GLU A 40 5.35 5.72 -15.65
CA GLU A 40 6.57 6.08 -16.39
C GLU A 40 7.79 5.26 -15.94
N THR A 41 7.95 5.07 -14.63
CA THR A 41 9.03 4.22 -14.06
C THR A 41 8.92 2.78 -14.54
N LEU A 42 7.71 2.25 -14.69
CA LEU A 42 7.45 0.87 -15.10
C LEU A 42 7.33 0.71 -16.63
N ALA A 43 7.20 1.79 -17.39
CA ALA A 43 7.02 1.76 -18.85
C ALA A 43 8.10 0.95 -19.59
N PRO A 44 9.41 0.99 -19.24
CA PRO A 44 10.42 0.19 -19.91
C PRO A 44 10.19 -1.33 -19.82
N PHE A 45 9.41 -1.78 -18.84
CA PHE A 45 9.14 -3.19 -18.56
C PHE A 45 7.73 -3.62 -19.00
N ALA A 46 6.89 -2.71 -19.50
CA ALA A 46 5.45 -2.91 -19.71
C ALA A 46 5.11 -4.18 -20.55
N ASN A 47 5.91 -4.51 -21.55
CA ASN A 47 5.66 -5.64 -22.43
C ASN A 47 5.87 -6.99 -21.74
N ASP A 48 6.75 -7.05 -20.75
CA ASP A 48 7.12 -8.28 -20.03
C ASP A 48 6.52 -8.32 -18.61
N LEU A 49 5.88 -7.24 -18.17
CA LEU A 49 5.41 -7.05 -16.81
C LEU A 49 4.19 -7.94 -16.52
N VAL A 50 4.39 -8.98 -15.73
CA VAL A 50 3.36 -9.95 -15.37
C VAL A 50 2.52 -9.46 -14.18
N LYS A 51 3.16 -8.86 -13.17
CA LYS A 51 2.48 -8.36 -11.97
C LYS A 51 3.20 -7.14 -11.38
N VAL A 52 2.39 -6.22 -10.85
CA VAL A 52 2.83 -5.11 -10.02
C VAL A 52 2.22 -5.28 -8.63
N GLY A 53 3.03 -5.61 -7.64
CA GLY A 53 2.58 -5.82 -6.26
C GLY A 53 2.69 -4.56 -5.43
N LEU A 54 1.66 -4.29 -4.62
CA LEU A 54 1.69 -3.28 -3.56
C LEU A 54 1.01 -3.84 -2.31
N GLU A 55 1.45 -3.41 -1.13
CA GLU A 55 0.83 -3.82 0.12
C GLU A 55 -0.44 -3.03 0.43
N THR A 56 -1.32 -3.64 1.24
CA THR A 56 -2.50 -2.93 1.78
C THR A 56 -2.04 -1.78 2.68
N CYS A 57 -2.34 -0.56 2.26
CA CYS A 57 -2.11 0.68 3.01
C CYS A 57 -3.24 1.68 2.74
N CYS A 58 -3.17 2.88 3.33
CA CYS A 58 -4.18 3.91 3.12
C CYS A 58 -4.28 4.39 1.66
N LEU A 59 -3.22 4.28 0.87
CA LEU A 59 -3.17 4.70 -0.53
C LEU A 59 -3.43 3.54 -1.51
N SER A 60 -3.43 2.28 -1.06
CA SER A 60 -3.44 1.11 -1.94
C SER A 60 -4.68 1.04 -2.84
N THR A 61 -5.85 1.43 -2.33
CA THR A 61 -7.09 1.41 -3.12
C THR A 61 -7.01 2.43 -4.26
N TRP A 62 -6.68 3.68 -3.94
CA TRP A 62 -6.55 4.73 -4.95
C TRP A 62 -5.47 4.39 -5.98
N LEU A 63 -4.26 4.14 -5.52
CA LEU A 63 -3.12 3.87 -6.38
C LEU A 63 -3.33 2.62 -7.24
N GLY A 64 -3.90 1.56 -6.63
CA GLY A 64 -4.19 0.33 -7.35
C GLY A 64 -5.21 0.50 -8.46
N HIS A 65 -6.29 1.27 -8.25
CA HIS A 65 -7.26 1.57 -9.30
C HIS A 65 -6.66 2.43 -10.41
N GLU A 66 -5.91 3.47 -10.05
CA GLU A 66 -5.27 4.36 -11.02
C GLU A 66 -4.24 3.65 -11.90
N LEU A 67 -3.42 2.79 -11.30
CA LEU A 67 -2.44 2.01 -12.06
C LEU A 67 -3.10 0.93 -12.93
N ARG A 68 -4.17 0.28 -12.45
CA ARG A 68 -4.98 -0.64 -13.27
C ARG A 68 -5.64 0.08 -14.45
N GLY A 69 -6.14 1.30 -14.23
CA GLY A 69 -6.70 2.15 -15.30
C GLY A 69 -5.69 2.49 -16.40
N ARG A 70 -4.41 2.44 -16.10
CA ARG A 70 -3.30 2.62 -17.05
C ARG A 70 -2.80 1.30 -17.66
N GLY A 71 -3.53 0.20 -17.44
CA GLY A 71 -3.22 -1.10 -18.01
C GLY A 71 -2.16 -1.90 -17.25
N LEU A 72 -1.72 -1.47 -16.06
CA LEU A 72 -0.75 -2.21 -15.27
C LEU A 72 -1.42 -3.38 -14.53
N PRO A 73 -0.80 -4.58 -14.49
CA PRO A 73 -1.34 -5.79 -13.85
C PRO A 73 -1.15 -5.74 -12.32
N VAL A 74 -1.87 -4.84 -11.65
CA VAL A 74 -1.69 -4.55 -10.21
C VAL A 74 -2.35 -5.61 -9.34
N VAL A 75 -1.62 -6.09 -8.35
CA VAL A 75 -2.03 -7.01 -7.29
C VAL A 75 -1.82 -6.34 -5.94
N CYS A 76 -2.86 -6.33 -5.09
CA CYS A 76 -2.76 -5.86 -3.71
C CYS A 76 -2.47 -7.04 -2.78
N MET A 77 -1.39 -6.96 -2.01
CA MET A 77 -0.94 -8.02 -1.10
C MET A 77 -1.32 -7.68 0.34
N ASP A 78 -1.69 -8.70 1.12
CA ASP A 78 -1.94 -8.54 2.55
C ASP A 78 -0.64 -8.13 3.28
N ALA A 79 -0.62 -6.91 3.82
CA ALA A 79 0.55 -6.34 4.49
C ALA A 79 0.97 -7.17 5.72
N ARG A 80 0.03 -7.79 6.46
CA ARG A 80 0.34 -8.59 7.64
C ARG A 80 1.09 -9.86 7.26
N GLN A 81 0.63 -10.53 6.19
CA GLN A 81 1.29 -11.73 5.69
C GLN A 81 2.66 -11.39 5.09
N ALA A 82 2.74 -10.35 4.26
CA ALA A 82 3.99 -9.91 3.68
C ALA A 82 5.00 -9.55 4.77
N HIS A 83 4.59 -8.76 5.78
CA HIS A 83 5.43 -8.42 6.92
C HIS A 83 5.89 -9.66 7.71
N ALA A 84 4.99 -10.63 7.96
CA ALA A 84 5.36 -11.87 8.64
C ALA A 84 6.40 -12.68 7.85
N ALA A 85 6.26 -12.76 6.53
CA ALA A 85 7.22 -13.44 5.66
C ALA A 85 8.58 -12.73 5.62
N LEU A 86 8.59 -11.38 5.65
CA LEU A 86 9.81 -10.58 5.61
C LEU A 86 10.47 -10.40 6.97
N SER A 87 9.76 -10.60 8.09
CA SER A 87 10.30 -10.45 9.44
C SER A 87 11.42 -11.44 9.78
N VAL A 88 11.55 -12.50 9.01
CA VAL A 88 12.64 -13.48 9.12
C VAL A 88 13.97 -12.92 8.58
N THR A 89 13.94 -11.83 7.80
CA THR A 89 15.16 -11.21 7.26
C THR A 89 15.71 -10.15 8.23
N MET A 90 16.99 -10.25 8.60
CA MET A 90 17.60 -9.52 9.72
C MET A 90 17.85 -8.02 9.51
N ASN A 91 17.63 -7.43 8.33
CA ASN A 91 17.91 -6.01 8.05
C ASN A 91 16.70 -5.32 7.42
N LYS A 92 15.93 -4.62 8.26
CA LYS A 92 14.77 -3.85 7.80
C LYS A 92 15.20 -2.48 7.29
N THR A 93 15.08 -2.27 5.97
CA THR A 93 15.15 -0.97 5.30
C THR A 93 14.09 -0.93 4.22
N ASP A 94 13.54 0.25 3.88
CA ASP A 94 12.52 0.41 2.84
C ASP A 94 12.95 -0.24 1.49
N ALA A 95 14.24 -0.17 1.16
CA ALA A 95 14.77 -0.80 -0.05
C ALA A 95 14.77 -2.34 0.03
N ASN A 96 15.01 -2.91 1.22
CA ASN A 96 14.94 -4.34 1.45
C ASN A 96 13.49 -4.81 1.50
N ASP A 97 12.57 -4.00 1.99
CA ASP A 97 11.14 -4.30 2.03
C ASP A 97 10.59 -4.39 0.59
N ALA A 98 10.86 -3.41 -0.29
CA ALA A 98 10.48 -3.48 -1.70
C ALA A 98 11.10 -4.69 -2.43
N ARG A 99 12.38 -5.01 -2.14
CA ARG A 99 13.03 -6.21 -2.67
C ARG A 99 12.32 -7.49 -2.22
N GLY A 100 12.06 -7.59 -0.93
CA GLY A 100 11.38 -8.74 -0.35
C GLY A 100 9.97 -8.94 -0.94
N LEU A 101 9.22 -7.85 -1.09
CA LEU A 101 7.91 -7.87 -1.74
C LEU A 101 7.98 -8.36 -3.18
N ALA A 102 8.98 -7.95 -3.95
CA ALA A 102 9.18 -8.42 -5.33
C ALA A 102 9.42 -9.93 -5.40
N HIS A 103 10.21 -10.46 -4.46
CA HIS A 103 10.46 -11.91 -4.37
C HIS A 103 9.21 -12.69 -3.95
N LEU A 104 8.43 -12.19 -2.98
CA LEU A 104 7.15 -12.80 -2.58
C LEU A 104 6.16 -12.82 -3.74
N LEU A 105 6.06 -11.70 -4.47
CA LEU A 105 5.21 -11.57 -5.65
C LEU A 105 5.57 -12.56 -6.75
N ARG A 106 6.87 -12.64 -7.08
CA ARG A 106 7.41 -13.56 -8.08
C ARG A 106 7.16 -15.03 -7.71
N ALA A 107 7.42 -15.38 -6.46
CA ALA A 107 7.25 -16.75 -5.95
C ALA A 107 5.77 -17.14 -5.75
N GLY A 108 4.82 -16.21 -5.87
CA GLY A 108 3.42 -16.46 -5.55
C GLY A 108 3.13 -16.65 -4.07
N LEU A 109 4.06 -16.27 -3.20
CA LEU A 109 3.98 -16.44 -1.74
C LEU A 109 3.32 -15.23 -1.05
N TYR A 110 2.14 -14.86 -1.52
CA TYR A 110 1.37 -13.76 -0.96
C TYR A 110 -0.12 -14.09 -0.97
N ARG A 111 -0.85 -13.43 -0.09
CA ARG A 111 -2.32 -13.44 -0.10
C ARG A 111 -2.80 -12.18 -0.82
N GLU A 112 -3.52 -12.38 -1.91
CA GLU A 112 -4.15 -11.27 -2.61
C GLU A 112 -5.33 -10.74 -1.81
N VAL A 113 -5.40 -9.41 -1.72
CA VAL A 113 -6.52 -8.67 -1.14
C VAL A 113 -7.24 -7.91 -2.24
N ARG A 114 -8.55 -8.09 -2.32
CA ARG A 114 -9.39 -7.33 -3.25
C ARG A 114 -9.32 -5.84 -2.90
N LEU A 115 -9.01 -5.01 -3.88
CA LEU A 115 -9.14 -3.56 -3.76
C LEU A 115 -10.62 -3.21 -3.57
N LYS A 116 -10.91 -2.37 -2.59
CA LYS A 116 -12.27 -1.89 -2.31
C LYS A 116 -12.79 -1.07 -3.50
N GLY A 117 -14.09 -1.17 -3.78
CA GLY A 117 -14.75 -0.26 -4.70
C GLY A 117 -14.82 1.17 -4.15
N TRP A 118 -14.98 2.15 -5.03
CA TRP A 118 -15.08 3.56 -4.59
C TRP A 118 -16.28 3.83 -3.68
N ASP A 119 -17.40 3.13 -3.87
CA ASP A 119 -18.57 3.26 -3.00
C ASP A 119 -18.30 2.69 -1.60
N ASP A 120 -17.57 1.58 -1.52
CA ASP A 120 -17.11 1.03 -0.23
C ASP A 120 -16.19 2.02 0.50
N VAL A 121 -15.26 2.66 -0.24
CA VAL A 121 -14.34 3.67 0.32
C VAL A 121 -15.12 4.87 0.85
N ARG A 122 -16.09 5.38 0.09
CA ARG A 122 -16.97 6.50 0.50
C ARG A 122 -17.75 6.16 1.75
N LEU A 123 -18.40 4.99 1.76
CA LEU A 123 -19.18 4.53 2.93
C LEU A 123 -18.29 4.39 4.17
N TRP A 124 -17.12 3.78 4.03
CA TRP A 124 -16.15 3.66 5.11
C TRP A 124 -15.71 5.03 5.64
N THR A 125 -15.42 5.97 4.76
CA THR A 125 -15.03 7.34 5.14
C THR A 125 -16.13 8.02 5.96
N LEU A 126 -17.39 7.91 5.55
CA LEU A 126 -18.53 8.47 6.28
C LEU A 126 -18.70 7.83 7.65
N ILE A 127 -18.60 6.50 7.74
CA ILE A 127 -18.69 5.77 9.00
C ILE A 127 -17.57 6.20 9.98
N HIS A 128 -16.32 6.32 9.47
CA HIS A 128 -15.20 6.75 10.30
C HIS A 128 -15.33 8.20 10.74
N ALA A 129 -15.74 9.11 9.85
CA ALA A 129 -16.00 10.51 10.20
C ALA A 129 -17.07 10.63 11.27
N ARG A 130 -18.20 9.92 11.11
CA ARG A 130 -19.27 9.88 12.13
C ARG A 130 -18.77 9.37 13.48
N ARG A 131 -17.99 8.28 13.49
CA ARG A 131 -17.41 7.73 14.73
C ARG A 131 -16.48 8.72 15.42
N ALA A 132 -15.64 9.43 14.65
CA ALA A 132 -14.73 10.44 15.18
C ALA A 132 -15.50 11.61 15.82
N LEU A 133 -16.54 12.10 15.15
CA LEU A 133 -17.40 13.19 15.68
C LEU A 133 -18.13 12.77 16.96
N LEU A 134 -18.69 11.56 17.01
CA LEU A 134 -19.36 11.07 18.23
C LEU A 134 -18.38 10.93 19.40
N ARG A 135 -17.16 10.43 19.14
CA ARG A 135 -16.13 10.34 20.18
C ARG A 135 -15.74 11.72 20.69
N ALA A 136 -15.48 12.69 19.80
CA ALA A 136 -15.18 14.06 20.18
C ALA A 136 -16.30 14.70 20.99
N GLN A 137 -17.57 14.49 20.62
CA GLN A 137 -18.74 14.97 21.40
C GLN A 137 -18.76 14.40 22.81
N ILE A 138 -18.51 13.09 22.96
CA ILE A 138 -18.47 12.43 24.28
C ILE A 138 -17.32 12.98 25.13
N ASP A 139 -16.13 13.13 24.53
CA ASP A 139 -14.94 13.61 25.22
C ASP A 139 -15.13 15.05 25.72
N VAL A 140 -15.67 15.94 24.88
CA VAL A 140 -16.00 17.31 25.26
C VAL A 140 -17.06 17.33 26.38
N ALA A 141 -18.14 16.54 26.26
CA ALA A 141 -19.18 16.48 27.30
C ALA A 141 -18.65 15.98 28.65
N ASN A 142 -17.75 14.99 28.62
CA ASN A 142 -17.10 14.45 29.82
C ASN A 142 -16.15 15.48 30.46
N ALA A 143 -15.36 16.19 29.63
CA ALA A 143 -14.48 17.25 30.11
C ALA A 143 -15.24 18.37 30.79
N LEU A 144 -16.36 18.83 30.20
CA LEU A 144 -17.23 19.85 30.79
C LEU A 144 -17.84 19.38 32.13
N ARG A 145 -18.39 18.16 32.18
CA ARG A 145 -18.91 17.58 33.42
C ARG A 145 -17.85 17.47 34.51
N GLY A 146 -16.62 17.06 34.12
CA GLY A 146 -15.47 17.00 35.03
C GLY A 146 -15.13 18.37 35.60
N ALA A 147 -15.01 19.39 34.74
CA ALA A 147 -14.74 20.77 35.17
C ALA A 147 -15.80 21.34 36.09
N LEU A 148 -17.10 21.09 35.82
CA LEU A 148 -18.20 21.56 36.66
C LEU A 148 -18.21 20.88 38.05
N ARG A 149 -17.87 19.57 38.10
CA ARG A 149 -17.81 18.84 39.40
C ARG A 149 -16.69 19.33 40.30
N THR A 150 -15.64 19.94 39.79
CA THR A 150 -14.55 20.51 40.61
C THR A 150 -14.92 21.83 41.24
N GLN A 151 -16.03 22.43 40.84
CA GLN A 151 -16.50 23.73 41.38
C GLN A 151 -17.69 23.63 42.35
N GLY A 152 -18.17 22.41 42.65
CA GLY A 152 -19.26 22.12 43.58
C GLY A 152 -20.61 21.96 42.91
#